data_608e4d565e3662417c1e0fd341e909cb
#
_entry.id   608e4d565e3662417c1e0fd341e909cb
#
_cell.length_a   1.000
_cell.length_b   1.000
_cell.length_c   1.000
_cell.angle_alpha   90.00
_cell.angle_beta   90.00
_cell.angle_gamma   90.00
#
_symmetry.space_group_name_H-M   'P 1'
#
loop_
_entity.id
_entity.type
_entity.pdbx_description
1 polymer ?
#
loop_
_entity_poly.entity_id
_entity_poly.type
_entity_poly.pdbx_seq_one_letter_code
_entity_poly.pdbx_strand_id
1 'polypeptide(L)'
;MGFWSFFIIFCIIGFCIHWYATNKALRYNANIIEEPKLPSLPSYYGTYSFLWFFLPVLSILFVWFFSKSYILDYIFIKNISKEIIANFDGGKALMLDSIKATDLEKVFPGTNADIIEYARYFGQINSNYSSYVYIFVLIIGLLLSLISLKKIT
;
A
#
# COMPACT_ATOMS: atom_id res chain seq x y z
N MET A 1 6.13 -0.21 8.21
CA MET A 1 5.41 1.07 7.98
C MET A 1 3.93 0.86 8.29
N GLY A 2 3.37 1.62 9.24
CA GLY A 2 1.95 1.51 9.58
C GLY A 2 1.05 2.10 8.50
N PHE A 3 -0.20 1.68 8.44
CA PHE A 3 -1.21 2.19 7.50
C PHE A 3 -1.36 3.72 7.59
N TRP A 4 -1.39 4.28 8.80
CA TRP A 4 -1.52 5.73 9.02
C TRP A 4 -0.33 6.52 8.48
N SER A 5 0.89 6.03 8.69
CA SER A 5 2.09 6.67 8.16
C SER A 5 2.11 6.65 6.63
N PHE A 6 1.69 5.53 6.04
CA PHE A 6 1.52 5.41 4.59
C PHE A 6 0.50 6.43 4.07
N PHE A 7 -0.68 6.52 4.72
CA PHE A 7 -1.76 7.42 4.30
C PHE A 7 -1.33 8.90 4.32
N ILE A 8 -0.61 9.31 5.36
CA ILE A 8 -0.09 10.68 5.48
C ILE A 8 0.88 10.98 4.32
N ILE A 9 1.84 10.07 4.08
CA ILE A 9 2.82 10.23 2.99
C ILE A 9 2.11 10.28 1.64
N PHE A 10 1.12 9.41 1.42
CA PHE A 10 0.32 9.36 0.20
C PHE A 10 -0.40 10.69 -0.06
N CYS A 11 -1.04 11.28 0.95
CA CYS A 11 -1.71 12.57 0.84
C CYS A 11 -0.71 13.71 0.54
N ILE A 12 0.43 13.73 1.21
CA ILE A 12 1.48 14.75 0.98
C ILE A 12 1.99 14.67 -0.47
N ILE A 13 2.32 13.48 -0.93
CA ILE A 13 2.81 13.27 -2.31
C ILE A 13 1.76 13.69 -3.32
N GLY A 14 0.49 13.27 -3.13
CA GLY A 14 -0.61 13.65 -4.01
C GLY A 14 -0.81 15.16 -4.10
N PHE A 15 -0.75 15.86 -2.96
CA PHE A 15 -0.82 17.31 -2.92
C PHE A 15 0.36 17.98 -3.64
N CYS A 16 1.58 17.48 -3.43
CA CYS A 16 2.77 17.98 -4.11
C CYS A 16 2.69 17.80 -5.63
N ILE A 17 2.18 16.67 -6.11
CA ILE A 17 1.97 16.42 -7.54
C ILE A 17 0.97 17.40 -8.13
N HIS A 18 -0.18 17.57 -7.46
CA HIS A 18 -1.21 18.53 -7.88
C HIS A 18 -0.64 19.96 -7.98
N TRP A 19 0.02 20.40 -6.93
CA TRP A 19 0.61 21.74 -6.88
C TRP A 19 1.69 21.94 -7.94
N TYR A 20 2.60 20.98 -8.10
CA TYR A 20 3.67 21.03 -9.11
C TYR A 20 3.11 21.09 -10.55
N ALA A 21 2.14 20.22 -10.87
CA ALA A 21 1.52 20.16 -12.19
C ALA A 21 0.77 21.46 -12.53
N THR A 22 0.04 22.03 -11.57
CA THR A 22 -0.64 23.32 -11.73
C THR A 22 0.35 24.44 -11.98
N ASN A 23 1.43 24.52 -11.20
CA ASN A 23 2.46 25.55 -11.38
C ASN A 23 3.21 25.39 -12.70
N LYS A 24 3.50 24.15 -13.13
CA LYS A 24 4.10 23.88 -14.45
C LYS A 24 3.20 24.41 -15.58
N ALA A 25 1.90 24.14 -15.52
CA ALA A 25 0.93 24.61 -16.50
C ALA A 25 0.80 26.15 -16.51
N LEU A 26 0.82 26.79 -15.33
CA LEU A 26 0.83 28.26 -15.21
C LEU A 26 2.07 28.87 -15.86
N ARG A 27 3.25 28.34 -15.58
CA ARG A 27 4.52 28.83 -16.17
C ARG A 27 4.54 28.64 -17.67
N TYR A 28 4.03 27.52 -18.17
CA TYR A 28 3.92 27.28 -19.59
C TYR A 28 3.06 28.34 -20.26
N ASN A 29 1.86 28.62 -19.74
CA ASN A 29 0.96 29.65 -20.27
C ASN A 29 1.53 31.07 -20.18
N ALA A 30 2.35 31.38 -19.16
CA ALA A 30 2.97 32.70 -19.02
C ALA A 30 4.11 32.97 -20.00
N ASN A 31 4.82 31.93 -20.41
CA ASN A 31 5.99 32.06 -21.27
C ASN A 31 5.65 32.11 -22.80
N ILE A 32 4.41 31.75 -23.14
CA ILE A 32 3.97 31.77 -24.56
C ILE A 32 3.27 33.08 -24.86
N ILE A 33 3.93 33.92 -25.69
CA ILE A 33 3.40 35.21 -26.12
C ILE A 33 2.58 35.08 -27.42
N GLU A 34 2.86 34.12 -28.28
CA GLU A 34 2.32 34.09 -29.65
C GLU A 34 1.52 32.87 -30.07
N GLU A 35 1.28 31.83 -29.26
CA GLU A 35 0.39 30.67 -29.53
C GLU A 35 0.91 29.31 -29.09
N PRO A 36 0.03 28.31 -28.93
CA PRO A 36 -1.29 28.37 -28.34
C PRO A 36 -1.22 28.11 -26.83
N LYS A 37 -1.87 28.96 -26.05
CA LYS A 37 -2.09 28.68 -24.61
C LYS A 37 -2.69 27.29 -24.43
N LEU A 38 -2.39 26.64 -23.31
CA LEU A 38 -3.00 25.35 -23.00
C LEU A 38 -4.53 25.42 -23.12
N PRO A 39 -5.16 24.42 -23.76
CA PRO A 39 -6.60 24.46 -24.07
C PRO A 39 -7.49 24.40 -22.81
N SER A 40 -6.91 24.11 -21.65
CA SER A 40 -7.64 23.98 -20.39
C SER A 40 -7.00 24.80 -19.27
N LEU A 41 -7.78 25.05 -18.21
CA LEU A 41 -7.29 25.77 -17.03
C LEU A 41 -6.10 25.02 -16.38
N PRO A 42 -5.09 25.74 -15.88
CA PRO A 42 -3.93 25.12 -15.23
C PRO A 42 -4.25 24.15 -14.10
N SER A 43 -5.31 24.44 -13.32
CA SER A 43 -5.80 23.57 -12.26
C SER A 43 -6.26 22.20 -12.76
N TYR A 44 -6.79 22.14 -13.99
CA TYR A 44 -7.20 20.88 -14.60
C TYR A 44 -6.02 19.92 -14.79
N TYR A 45 -4.86 20.45 -15.20
CA TYR A 45 -3.64 19.65 -15.33
C TYR A 45 -3.13 19.13 -13.98
N GLY A 46 -3.28 19.92 -12.91
CA GLY A 46 -3.00 19.49 -11.55
C GLY A 46 -3.89 18.31 -11.14
N THR A 47 -5.20 18.43 -11.33
CA THR A 47 -6.15 17.37 -11.02
C THR A 47 -5.93 16.12 -11.88
N TYR A 48 -5.62 16.29 -13.17
CA TYR A 48 -5.31 15.19 -14.07
C TYR A 48 -4.07 14.39 -13.60
N SER A 49 -2.99 15.08 -13.26
CA SER A 49 -1.77 14.43 -12.76
C SER A 49 -1.97 13.76 -11.40
N PHE A 50 -2.79 14.37 -10.53
CA PHE A 50 -3.20 13.77 -9.26
C PHE A 50 -4.01 12.49 -9.48
N LEU A 51 -4.95 12.46 -10.42
CA LEU A 51 -5.75 11.27 -10.75
C LEU A 51 -4.87 10.12 -11.27
N TRP A 52 -3.88 10.42 -12.10
CA TRP A 52 -2.91 9.43 -12.58
C TRP A 52 -2.02 8.84 -11.48
N PHE A 53 -1.84 9.56 -10.39
CA PHE A 53 -1.21 9.04 -9.17
C PHE A 53 -2.21 8.24 -8.32
N PHE A 54 -3.38 8.82 -8.09
CA PHE A 54 -4.35 8.37 -7.09
C PHE A 54 -5.06 7.07 -7.50
N LEU A 55 -5.58 6.97 -8.74
CA LEU A 55 -6.36 5.83 -9.20
C LEU A 55 -5.59 4.51 -9.19
N PRO A 56 -4.36 4.42 -9.75
CA PRO A 56 -3.60 3.18 -9.72
C PRO A 56 -3.24 2.74 -8.30
N VAL A 57 -2.86 3.69 -7.44
CA VAL A 57 -2.53 3.41 -6.04
C VAL A 57 -3.74 2.82 -5.32
N LEU A 58 -4.92 3.43 -5.45
CA LEU A 58 -6.14 2.90 -4.84
C LEU A 58 -6.52 1.53 -5.40
N SER A 59 -6.41 1.33 -6.71
CA SER A 59 -6.76 0.05 -7.35
C SER A 59 -5.90 -1.09 -6.80
N ILE A 60 -4.58 -0.89 -6.70
CA ILE A 60 -3.67 -1.90 -6.18
C ILE A 60 -3.91 -2.15 -4.68
N LEU A 61 -4.14 -1.08 -3.90
CA LEU A 61 -4.46 -1.22 -2.47
C LEU A 61 -5.77 -1.97 -2.25
N PHE A 62 -6.77 -1.74 -3.10
CA PHE A 62 -8.03 -2.46 -3.05
C PHE A 62 -7.81 -3.96 -3.29
N VAL A 63 -7.09 -4.34 -4.35
CA VAL A 63 -6.73 -5.74 -4.61
C VAL A 63 -5.95 -6.32 -3.45
N TRP A 64 -4.97 -5.59 -2.91
CA TRP A 64 -4.19 -6.02 -1.75
C TRP A 64 -5.06 -6.28 -0.53
N PHE A 65 -6.01 -5.39 -0.24
CA PHE A 65 -6.89 -5.52 0.92
C PHE A 65 -7.66 -6.85 0.90
N PHE A 66 -8.20 -7.24 -0.23
CA PHE A 66 -8.92 -8.51 -0.37
C PHE A 66 -8.01 -9.73 -0.43
N SER A 67 -6.85 -9.61 -1.04
CA SER A 67 -5.92 -10.74 -1.24
C SER A 67 -4.98 -10.96 -0.06
N LYS A 68 -4.81 -9.96 0.79
CA LYS A 68 -3.81 -9.93 1.87
C LYS A 68 -3.87 -11.16 2.77
N SER A 69 -5.05 -11.51 3.27
CA SER A 69 -5.20 -12.66 4.18
C SER A 69 -4.75 -13.96 3.50
N TYR A 70 -5.17 -14.15 2.25
CA TYR A 70 -4.85 -15.36 1.50
C TYR A 70 -3.34 -15.51 1.23
N ILE A 71 -2.72 -14.41 0.82
CA ILE A 71 -1.27 -14.37 0.53
C ILE A 71 -0.45 -14.61 1.80
N LEU A 72 -0.82 -13.96 2.90
CA LEU A 72 -0.10 -14.09 4.16
C LEU A 72 -0.23 -15.50 4.75
N ASP A 73 -1.40 -16.10 4.68
CA ASP A 73 -1.63 -17.48 5.12
C ASP A 73 -0.76 -18.47 4.31
N TYR A 74 -0.71 -18.29 3.00
CA TYR A 74 0.12 -19.12 2.13
C TYR A 74 1.62 -18.99 2.47
N ILE A 75 2.11 -17.77 2.64
CA ILE A 75 3.52 -17.50 2.97
C ILE A 75 3.86 -18.07 4.34
N PHE A 76 2.99 -17.87 5.33
CA PHE A 76 3.18 -18.35 6.69
C PHE A 76 3.30 -19.88 6.72
N ILE A 77 2.37 -20.58 6.07
CA ILE A 77 2.36 -22.05 6.04
C ILE A 77 3.56 -22.61 5.30
N LYS A 78 3.99 -21.94 4.22
CA LYS A 78 5.18 -22.37 3.46
C LYS A 78 6.45 -22.31 4.31
N ASN A 79 6.52 -21.41 5.27
CA ASN A 79 7.70 -21.17 6.11
C ASN A 79 7.68 -21.97 7.42
N ILE A 80 6.59 -22.64 7.76
CA ILE A 80 6.49 -23.51 8.93
C ILE A 80 6.73 -24.98 8.52
N SER A 81 7.40 -25.71 9.38
CA SER A 81 7.64 -27.13 9.11
C SER A 81 6.33 -27.92 9.08
N LYS A 82 6.26 -28.89 8.17
CA LYS A 82 5.06 -29.75 8.02
C LYS A 82 4.77 -30.56 9.28
N GLU A 83 5.79 -30.90 10.05
CA GLU A 83 5.64 -31.63 11.33
C GLU A 83 4.87 -30.85 12.37
N ILE A 84 5.10 -29.53 12.47
CA ILE A 84 4.39 -28.66 13.40
C ILE A 84 2.91 -28.58 13.03
N ILE A 85 2.61 -28.47 11.73
CA ILE A 85 1.23 -28.43 11.23
C ILE A 85 0.51 -29.75 11.47
N ALA A 86 1.22 -30.87 11.31
CA ALA A 86 0.65 -32.23 11.51
C ALA A 86 0.36 -32.54 12.98
N ASN A 87 1.18 -32.00 13.89
CA ASN A 87 1.06 -32.24 15.33
C ASN A 87 0.09 -31.29 16.03
N PHE A 88 -0.46 -30.30 15.30
CA PHE A 88 -1.42 -29.38 15.90
C PHE A 88 -2.83 -30.00 15.94
N ASP A 89 -3.41 -30.08 17.14
CA ASP A 89 -4.77 -30.58 17.34
C ASP A 89 -5.79 -29.69 16.60
N GLY A 90 -6.50 -30.27 15.62
CA GLY A 90 -7.45 -29.56 14.79
C GLY A 90 -6.93 -29.10 13.41
N GLY A 91 -5.67 -29.39 13.11
CA GLY A 91 -5.08 -29.19 11.78
C GLY A 91 -4.81 -27.73 11.40
N LYS A 92 -4.44 -27.55 10.15
CA LYS A 92 -3.96 -26.27 9.59
C LYS A 92 -4.92 -25.08 9.78
N ALA A 93 -6.23 -25.29 9.60
CA ALA A 93 -7.22 -24.21 9.65
C ALA A 93 -7.34 -23.67 11.09
N LEU A 94 -7.48 -24.57 12.06
CA LEU A 94 -7.61 -24.20 13.46
C LEU A 94 -6.34 -23.53 14.01
N MET A 95 -5.17 -24.00 13.56
CA MET A 95 -3.89 -23.36 13.87
C MET A 95 -3.84 -21.91 13.41
N LEU A 96 -4.21 -21.63 12.15
CA LEU A 96 -4.22 -20.27 11.60
C LEU A 96 -5.23 -19.37 12.31
N ASP A 97 -6.41 -19.88 12.60
CA ASP A 97 -7.44 -19.12 13.32
C ASP A 97 -7.00 -18.80 14.75
N SER A 98 -6.38 -19.75 15.44
CA SER A 98 -5.81 -19.53 16.77
C SER A 98 -4.71 -18.48 16.78
N ILE A 99 -3.81 -18.53 15.80
CA ILE A 99 -2.72 -17.55 15.63
C ILE A 99 -3.26 -16.17 15.35
N LYS A 100 -4.24 -16.03 14.45
CA LYS A 100 -4.87 -14.76 14.10
C LYS A 100 -5.72 -14.18 15.22
N ALA A 101 -6.36 -15.04 16.03
CA ALA A 101 -7.16 -14.65 17.19
C ALA A 101 -6.30 -14.26 18.38
N THR A 102 -5.01 -14.63 18.40
CA THR A 102 -4.12 -14.31 19.53
C THR A 102 -3.78 -12.83 19.52
N ASP A 103 -4.35 -12.10 20.48
CA ASP A 103 -4.01 -10.71 20.74
C ASP A 103 -2.71 -10.66 21.57
N LEU A 104 -1.63 -10.24 20.93
CA LEU A 104 -0.31 -10.15 21.57
C LEU A 104 -0.24 -9.11 22.70
N GLU A 105 -1.20 -8.18 22.76
CA GLU A 105 -1.30 -7.19 23.84
C GLU A 105 -2.04 -7.75 25.06
N LYS A 106 -2.87 -8.80 24.85
CA LYS A 106 -3.72 -9.43 25.90
C LYS A 106 -3.54 -10.94 25.92
N VAL A 107 -2.32 -11.37 26.22
CA VAL A 107 -2.04 -12.81 26.36
C VAL A 107 -2.71 -13.34 27.64
N PHE A 108 -3.68 -14.25 27.51
CA PHE A 108 -4.35 -14.85 28.64
C PHE A 108 -3.44 -15.90 29.30
N PRO A 109 -3.50 -16.02 30.68
CA PRO A 109 -2.82 -17.10 31.39
C PRO A 109 -3.33 -18.46 30.87
N GLY A 110 -2.43 -19.30 30.36
CA GLY A 110 -2.77 -20.62 29.81
C GLY A 110 -2.70 -20.70 28.27
N THR A 111 -2.45 -19.62 27.59
CA THR A 111 -2.16 -19.68 26.13
C THR A 111 -0.85 -20.43 25.90
N ASN A 112 -0.85 -21.38 24.96
CA ASN A 112 0.34 -22.16 24.61
C ASN A 112 1.45 -21.22 24.13
N ALA A 113 2.65 -21.36 24.70
CA ALA A 113 3.82 -20.53 24.35
C ALA A 113 4.16 -20.58 22.86
N ASP A 114 3.98 -21.73 22.21
CA ASP A 114 4.24 -21.92 20.79
C ASP A 114 3.27 -21.08 19.93
N ILE A 115 2.00 -21.00 20.33
CA ILE A 115 1.01 -20.18 19.62
C ILE A 115 1.38 -18.70 19.69
N ILE A 116 1.89 -18.22 20.83
CA ILE A 116 2.33 -16.83 21.00
C ILE A 116 3.52 -16.54 20.09
N GLU A 117 4.48 -17.45 20.00
CA GLU A 117 5.64 -17.30 19.12
C GLU A 117 5.23 -17.26 17.65
N TYR A 118 4.36 -18.16 17.22
CA TYR A 118 3.82 -18.17 15.85
C TYR A 118 2.96 -16.96 15.54
N ALA A 119 2.18 -16.46 16.50
CA ALA A 119 1.41 -15.22 16.33
C ALA A 119 2.33 -14.00 16.13
N ARG A 120 3.43 -13.93 16.89
CA ARG A 120 4.45 -12.89 16.72
C ARG A 120 5.10 -12.98 15.36
N TYR A 121 5.49 -14.16 14.91
CA TYR A 121 6.07 -14.39 13.60
C TYR A 121 5.10 -14.03 12.47
N PHE A 122 3.83 -14.40 12.57
CA PHE A 122 2.79 -14.00 11.63
C PHE A 122 2.62 -12.48 11.57
N GLY A 123 2.63 -11.82 12.73
CA GLY A 123 2.59 -10.36 12.84
C GLY A 123 3.77 -9.67 12.14
N GLN A 124 4.98 -10.21 12.27
CA GLN A 124 6.17 -9.71 11.56
C GLN A 124 6.05 -9.87 10.05
N ILE A 125 5.62 -11.05 9.57
CA ILE A 125 5.36 -11.28 8.15
C ILE A 125 4.33 -10.27 7.65
N ASN A 126 3.21 -10.12 8.34
CA ASN A 126 2.15 -9.18 7.97
C ASN A 126 2.67 -7.73 7.87
N SER A 127 3.46 -7.28 8.86
CA SER A 127 4.02 -5.93 8.86
C SER A 127 5.00 -5.71 7.71
N ASN A 128 5.91 -6.66 7.48
CA ASN A 128 6.94 -6.56 6.45
C ASN A 128 6.33 -6.55 5.04
N TYR A 129 5.47 -7.52 4.73
CA TYR A 129 4.84 -7.60 3.41
C TYR A 129 3.91 -6.42 3.14
N SER A 130 3.14 -5.96 4.13
CA SER A 130 2.34 -4.75 3.97
C SER A 130 3.21 -3.53 3.69
N SER A 131 4.36 -3.39 4.36
CA SER A 131 5.31 -2.30 4.11
C SER A 131 5.88 -2.33 2.70
N TYR A 132 6.28 -3.51 2.20
CA TYR A 132 6.76 -3.66 0.84
C TYR A 132 5.70 -3.27 -0.20
N VAL A 133 4.47 -3.72 -0.01
CA VAL A 133 3.36 -3.36 -0.91
C VAL A 133 3.11 -1.86 -0.90
N TYR A 134 3.10 -1.20 0.25
CA TYR A 134 2.91 0.25 0.35
C TYR A 134 3.99 1.02 -0.39
N ILE A 135 5.26 0.65 -0.23
CA ILE A 135 6.38 1.28 -0.94
C ILE A 135 6.27 1.05 -2.45
N PHE A 136 6.00 -0.18 -2.87
CA PHE A 136 5.85 -0.55 -4.28
C PHE A 136 4.74 0.24 -4.98
N VAL A 137 3.58 0.36 -4.32
CA VAL A 137 2.43 1.09 -4.83
C VAL A 137 2.71 2.59 -4.96
N LEU A 138 3.42 3.19 -4.00
CA LEU A 138 3.86 4.59 -4.10
C LEU A 138 4.81 4.81 -5.28
N ILE A 139 5.75 3.90 -5.51
CA ILE A 139 6.68 3.99 -6.64
C ILE A 139 5.90 3.93 -7.97
N ILE A 140 4.97 3.00 -8.12
CA ILE A 140 4.13 2.91 -9.34
C ILE A 140 3.33 4.19 -9.55
N GLY A 141 2.67 4.69 -8.51
CA GLY A 141 1.90 5.93 -8.58
C GLY A 141 2.75 7.12 -9.01
N LEU A 142 3.96 7.26 -8.45
CA LEU A 142 4.91 8.31 -8.83
C LEU A 142 5.33 8.19 -10.30
N LEU A 143 5.67 6.99 -10.78
CA LEU A 143 6.06 6.78 -12.17
C LEU A 143 4.93 7.17 -13.14
N LEU A 144 3.70 6.79 -12.84
CA LEU A 144 2.54 7.13 -13.67
C LEU A 144 2.24 8.62 -13.65
N SER A 145 2.38 9.29 -12.50
CA SER A 145 2.23 10.75 -12.42
C SER A 145 3.31 11.49 -13.22
N LEU A 146 4.56 11.00 -13.23
CA LEU A 146 5.63 11.58 -14.04
C LEU A 146 5.34 11.49 -15.55
N ILE A 147 4.73 10.37 -15.99
CA ILE A 147 4.30 10.24 -17.40
C ILE A 147 3.21 11.28 -17.73
N SER A 148 2.26 11.48 -16.80
CA SER A 148 1.23 12.51 -16.94
C SER A 148 1.84 13.93 -17.04
N LEU A 149 2.85 14.22 -16.19
CA LEU A 149 3.53 15.52 -16.19
C LEU A 149 4.28 15.84 -17.50
N LYS A 150 4.72 14.81 -18.23
CA LYS A 150 5.36 15.00 -19.56
C LYS A 150 4.38 15.50 -20.62
N LYS A 151 3.07 15.26 -20.44
CA LYS A 151 2.04 15.73 -21.38
C LYS A 151 1.66 17.20 -21.22
N ILE A 152 2.20 17.89 -20.20
CA ILE A 152 1.98 19.33 -19.96
C ILE A 152 3.03 20.18 -20.70
N THR A 153 3.47 19.72 -21.85
CA THR A 153 4.40 20.47 -22.71
C THR A 153 3.90 20.49 -24.12
#